data_2534464c5a5fc97483ca06bedcc13bbc
#
_entry.id   2534464c5a5fc97483ca06bedcc13bbc
#
_cell.length_a   1.000
_cell.length_b   1.000
_cell.length_c   1.000
_cell.angle_alpha   90.00
_cell.angle_beta   90.00
_cell.angle_gamma   90.00
#
_symmetry.space_group_name_H-M   'P 1'
#
loop_
_entity.id
_entity.type
_entity.pdbx_description
1 polymer ?
#
loop_
_entity_poly.entity_id
_entity_poly.type
_entity_poly.pdbx_seq_one_letter_code
_entity_poly.pdbx_strand_id
1 'polypeptide(L)'
;MLNKIKDEGVVAVIRAKDHEEALGYINACLNGGIKAIELTYTIPNVVELIKHVSENYKDALVGVGSVLNGKMAKDAIDAGASYVVSPGFSDEVNTVCHEMNILYLPGCMTVTEVMNALDKGNKMVKLFPGEVFGPKYVKAVKAPIPHVEIMPTGGVSIDNIDEWFKMGVSCVGVGSSLLGAGSLEDIENLAKEFKNKIAKIRG
;
A
#
# COMPACT_ATOMS: atom_id res chain seq x y z
N MET A 1 -5.36 -11.95 3.52
CA MET A 1 -5.06 -10.67 2.87
C MET A 1 -3.59 -10.55 2.48
N LEU A 2 -2.63 -10.85 3.36
CA LEU A 2 -1.19 -10.71 3.09
C LEU A 2 -0.75 -11.31 1.73
N ASN A 3 -1.09 -12.58 1.46
CA ASN A 3 -0.72 -13.21 0.19
C ASN A 3 -1.33 -12.50 -1.02
N LYS A 4 -2.58 -12.02 -0.93
CA LYS A 4 -3.21 -11.26 -2.02
C LYS A 4 -2.44 -9.98 -2.36
N ILE A 5 -1.98 -9.22 -1.34
CA ILE A 5 -1.16 -8.01 -1.54
C ILE A 5 0.20 -8.38 -2.14
N LYS A 6 0.83 -9.45 -1.66
CA LYS A 6 2.09 -9.96 -2.23
C LYS A 6 1.90 -10.37 -3.68
N ASP A 7 0.86 -11.13 -4.01
CA ASP A 7 0.59 -11.62 -5.36
C ASP A 7 0.31 -10.46 -6.33
N GLU A 8 -0.40 -9.42 -5.87
CA GLU A 8 -0.59 -8.19 -6.64
C GLU A 8 0.74 -7.50 -6.99
N GLY A 9 1.68 -7.46 -6.06
CA GLY A 9 3.02 -6.89 -6.23
C GLY A 9 3.06 -5.36 -6.24
N VAL A 10 1.93 -4.70 -6.42
CA VAL A 10 1.81 -3.24 -6.40
C VAL A 10 0.51 -2.81 -5.75
N VAL A 11 0.59 -1.76 -4.93
CA VAL A 11 -0.55 -1.08 -4.29
C VAL A 11 -0.61 0.34 -4.83
N ALA A 12 -1.73 0.71 -5.44
CA ALA A 12 -1.98 2.10 -5.85
C ALA A 12 -2.40 2.92 -4.64
N VAL A 13 -1.58 3.89 -4.26
CA VAL A 13 -1.83 4.79 -3.13
C VAL A 13 -2.57 6.03 -3.63
N ILE A 14 -3.89 6.06 -3.43
CA ILE A 14 -4.77 7.10 -3.96
C ILE A 14 -4.82 8.29 -3.00
N ARG A 15 -4.44 9.46 -3.53
CA ARG A 15 -4.65 10.78 -2.94
C ARG A 15 -5.42 11.62 -3.95
N ALA A 16 -6.50 12.21 -3.53
CA ALA A 16 -7.37 13.00 -4.40
C ALA A 16 -7.99 14.16 -3.63
N LYS A 17 -8.39 15.20 -4.35
CA LYS A 17 -9.05 16.38 -3.77
C LYS A 17 -10.52 16.11 -3.39
N ASP A 18 -11.16 15.16 -4.08
CA ASP A 18 -12.57 14.77 -3.90
C ASP A 18 -12.81 13.32 -4.34
N HIS A 19 -14.06 12.85 -4.18
CA HIS A 19 -14.47 11.49 -4.54
C HIS A 19 -14.49 11.26 -6.06
N GLU A 20 -14.83 12.25 -6.85
CA GLU A 20 -14.89 12.12 -8.32
C GLU A 20 -13.50 11.84 -8.89
N GLU A 21 -12.51 12.63 -8.48
CA GLU A 21 -11.11 12.41 -8.87
C GLU A 21 -10.60 11.06 -8.36
N ALA A 22 -10.92 10.70 -7.10
CA ALA A 22 -10.52 9.40 -6.55
C ALA A 22 -11.10 8.23 -7.35
N LEU A 23 -12.39 8.27 -7.72
CA LEU A 23 -13.03 7.24 -8.53
C LEU A 23 -12.43 7.16 -9.94
N GLY A 24 -12.07 8.31 -10.53
CA GLY A 24 -11.32 8.33 -11.79
C GLY A 24 -10.01 7.56 -11.69
N TYR A 25 -9.20 7.83 -10.65
CA TYR A 25 -7.93 7.14 -10.42
C TYR A 25 -8.12 5.65 -10.13
N ILE A 26 -9.12 5.28 -9.32
CA ILE A 26 -9.44 3.88 -9.02
C ILE A 26 -9.77 3.13 -10.31
N ASN A 27 -10.64 3.67 -11.15
CA ASN A 27 -11.02 3.06 -12.43
C ASN A 27 -9.80 2.88 -13.34
N ALA A 28 -8.97 3.91 -13.50
CA ALA A 28 -7.75 3.82 -14.31
C ALA A 28 -6.78 2.74 -13.79
N CYS A 29 -6.56 2.67 -12.47
CA CYS A 29 -5.71 1.64 -11.85
C CYS A 29 -6.27 0.23 -12.07
N LEU A 30 -7.58 0.03 -11.85
CA LEU A 30 -8.24 -1.27 -12.04
C LEU A 30 -8.23 -1.72 -13.51
N ASN A 31 -8.53 -0.83 -14.45
CA ASN A 31 -8.44 -1.10 -15.88
C ASN A 31 -7.01 -1.45 -16.31
N GLY A 32 -6.01 -0.82 -15.67
CA GLY A 32 -4.59 -1.13 -15.82
C GLY A 32 -4.14 -2.42 -15.13
N GLY A 33 -5.04 -3.11 -14.39
CA GLY A 33 -4.79 -4.39 -13.75
C GLY A 33 -4.24 -4.30 -12.32
N ILE A 34 -4.12 -3.10 -11.73
CA ILE A 34 -3.74 -2.95 -10.32
C ILE A 34 -5.01 -3.07 -9.46
N LYS A 35 -5.15 -4.18 -8.74
CA LYS A 35 -6.33 -4.45 -7.91
C LYS A 35 -6.19 -3.98 -6.46
N ALA A 36 -4.98 -3.84 -5.93
CA ALA A 36 -4.77 -3.37 -4.57
C ALA A 36 -4.78 -1.83 -4.53
N ILE A 37 -5.80 -1.28 -3.88
CA ILE A 37 -6.08 0.16 -3.82
C ILE A 37 -6.03 0.63 -2.36
N GLU A 38 -5.11 1.55 -2.03
CA GLU A 38 -4.99 2.20 -0.73
C GLU A 38 -5.63 3.59 -0.79
N LEU A 39 -6.82 3.78 -0.21
CA LEU A 39 -7.49 5.09 -0.11
C LEU A 39 -6.96 5.83 1.12
N THR A 40 -6.35 7.00 0.94
CA THR A 40 -5.74 7.70 2.07
C THR A 40 -6.73 8.62 2.80
N TYR A 41 -6.56 8.75 4.12
CA TYR A 41 -7.33 9.67 4.95
C TYR A 41 -7.15 11.15 4.60
N THR A 42 -6.31 11.46 3.63
CA THR A 42 -6.19 12.81 3.06
C THR A 42 -7.31 13.16 2.08
N ILE A 43 -8.08 12.16 1.63
CA ILE A 43 -9.28 12.36 0.80
C ILE A 43 -10.42 12.78 1.72
N PRO A 44 -11.15 13.86 1.42
CA PRO A 44 -12.33 14.27 2.20
C PRO A 44 -13.37 13.14 2.27
N ASN A 45 -13.95 12.91 3.46
CA ASN A 45 -14.99 11.89 3.68
C ASN A 45 -14.61 10.47 3.18
N VAL A 46 -13.33 10.10 3.34
CA VAL A 46 -12.79 8.83 2.81
C VAL A 46 -13.55 7.59 3.26
N VAL A 47 -14.13 7.60 4.46
CA VAL A 47 -14.91 6.45 5.00
C VAL A 47 -16.13 6.13 4.11
N GLU A 48 -16.83 7.14 3.62
CA GLU A 48 -17.93 7.00 2.67
C GLU A 48 -17.43 6.45 1.32
N LEU A 49 -16.27 6.93 0.87
CA LEU A 49 -15.64 6.43 -0.36
C LEU A 49 -15.21 4.96 -0.22
N ILE A 50 -14.61 4.57 0.92
CA ILE A 50 -14.25 3.17 1.20
C ILE A 50 -15.49 2.29 1.10
N LYS A 51 -16.60 2.68 1.75
CA LYS A 51 -17.86 1.95 1.69
C LYS A 51 -18.34 1.80 0.24
N HIS A 52 -18.39 2.90 -0.48
CA HIS A 52 -18.82 2.90 -1.89
C HIS A 52 -17.95 1.95 -2.74
N VAL A 53 -16.62 2.04 -2.61
CA VAL A 53 -15.71 1.23 -3.42
C VAL A 53 -15.77 -0.25 -3.02
N SER A 54 -15.83 -0.57 -1.75
CA SER A 54 -15.94 -1.97 -1.28
C SER A 54 -17.25 -2.65 -1.70
N GLU A 55 -18.34 -1.89 -1.80
CA GLU A 55 -19.64 -2.41 -2.24
C GLU A 55 -19.74 -2.57 -3.75
N ASN A 56 -19.12 -1.70 -4.54
CA ASN A 56 -19.35 -1.64 -5.99
C ASN A 56 -18.19 -2.18 -6.84
N TYR A 57 -16.96 -2.29 -6.30
CA TYR A 57 -15.76 -2.74 -7.02
C TYR A 57 -15.29 -4.10 -6.49
N LYS A 58 -15.97 -5.18 -6.87
CA LYS A 58 -15.77 -6.53 -6.29
C LYS A 58 -14.37 -7.12 -6.53
N ASP A 59 -13.68 -6.67 -7.56
CA ASP A 59 -12.31 -7.11 -7.88
C ASP A 59 -11.24 -6.31 -7.15
N ALA A 60 -11.60 -5.18 -6.52
CA ALA A 60 -10.67 -4.35 -5.80
C ALA A 60 -10.35 -4.91 -4.41
N LEU A 61 -9.06 -4.92 -4.06
CA LEU A 61 -8.58 -5.11 -2.69
C LEU A 61 -8.50 -3.73 -2.05
N VAL A 62 -9.59 -3.30 -1.40
CA VAL A 62 -9.68 -1.96 -0.83
C VAL A 62 -9.00 -1.90 0.52
N GLY A 63 -8.04 -1.03 0.68
CA GLY A 63 -7.40 -0.70 1.94
C GLY A 63 -7.46 0.79 2.25
N VAL A 64 -7.06 1.13 3.46
CA VAL A 64 -6.99 2.52 3.91
C VAL A 64 -5.58 2.89 4.32
N GLY A 65 -5.13 4.08 3.91
CA GLY A 65 -3.82 4.63 4.23
C GLY A 65 -3.88 5.92 5.06
N SER A 66 -2.73 6.33 5.56
CA SER A 66 -2.59 7.51 6.44
C SER A 66 -3.42 7.42 7.73
N VAL A 67 -3.59 6.20 8.24
CA VAL A 67 -4.30 5.94 9.50
C VAL A 67 -3.38 6.28 10.67
N LEU A 68 -3.85 7.13 11.60
CA LEU A 68 -3.03 7.65 12.69
C LEU A 68 -3.46 7.17 14.09
N ASN A 69 -4.68 6.63 14.23
CA ASN A 69 -5.21 6.18 15.52
C ASN A 69 -6.25 5.06 15.36
N GLY A 70 -6.62 4.42 16.48
CA GLY A 70 -7.54 3.30 16.50
C GLY A 70 -8.94 3.63 15.98
N LYS A 71 -9.44 4.86 16.24
CA LYS A 71 -10.75 5.28 15.73
C LYS A 71 -10.77 5.31 14.19
N MET A 72 -9.76 5.90 13.56
CA MET A 72 -9.65 5.93 12.10
C MET A 72 -9.58 4.51 11.52
N ALA A 73 -8.82 3.61 12.16
CA ALA A 73 -8.74 2.21 11.75
C ALA A 73 -10.11 1.55 11.80
N LYS A 74 -10.81 1.68 12.94
CA LYS A 74 -12.12 1.07 13.15
C LYS A 74 -13.15 1.59 12.14
N ASP A 75 -13.26 2.90 11.97
CA ASP A 75 -14.23 3.51 11.04
C ASP A 75 -14.02 3.01 9.60
N ALA A 76 -12.76 2.90 9.15
CA ALA A 76 -12.43 2.41 7.81
C ALA A 76 -12.71 0.90 7.65
N ILE A 77 -12.42 0.09 8.67
CA ILE A 77 -12.68 -1.36 8.65
C ILE A 77 -14.20 -1.62 8.62
N ASP A 78 -14.96 -0.91 9.44
CA ASP A 78 -16.43 -0.99 9.45
C ASP A 78 -17.04 -0.58 8.10
N ALA A 79 -16.36 0.30 7.36
CA ALA A 79 -16.74 0.70 6.01
C ALA A 79 -16.30 -0.29 4.91
N GLY A 80 -15.55 -1.34 5.24
CA GLY A 80 -15.16 -2.39 4.31
C GLY A 80 -13.69 -2.41 3.90
N ALA A 81 -12.81 -1.62 4.55
CA ALA A 81 -11.39 -1.73 4.32
C ALA A 81 -10.86 -3.12 4.74
N SER A 82 -10.16 -3.79 3.85
CA SER A 82 -9.64 -5.14 4.02
C SER A 82 -8.17 -5.18 4.49
N TYR A 83 -7.50 -4.04 4.50
CA TYR A 83 -6.18 -3.83 5.10
C TYR A 83 -6.00 -2.36 5.50
N VAL A 84 -5.13 -2.12 6.47
CA VAL A 84 -4.83 -0.80 7.03
C VAL A 84 -3.34 -0.49 6.89
N VAL A 85 -3.02 0.74 6.52
CA VAL A 85 -1.65 1.23 6.37
C VAL A 85 -1.47 2.54 7.15
N SER A 86 -0.42 2.62 7.94
CA SER A 86 -0.05 3.82 8.69
C SER A 86 1.30 4.39 8.21
N PRO A 87 1.54 5.69 8.39
CA PRO A 87 2.86 6.27 8.11
C PRO A 87 3.94 5.88 9.15
N GLY A 88 3.51 5.48 10.34
CA GLY A 88 4.34 4.98 11.44
C GLY A 88 3.61 3.87 12.19
N PHE A 89 4.25 3.23 13.18
CA PHE A 89 3.60 2.25 14.04
C PHE A 89 2.69 2.94 15.07
N SER A 90 1.50 2.39 15.31
CA SER A 90 0.57 2.80 16.35
C SER A 90 0.02 1.59 17.08
N ASP A 91 0.18 1.52 18.42
CA ASP A 91 -0.38 0.45 19.24
C ASP A 91 -1.91 0.39 19.16
N GLU A 92 -2.59 1.54 19.10
CA GLU A 92 -4.05 1.61 18.97
C GLU A 92 -4.52 0.98 17.64
N VAL A 93 -3.89 1.38 16.52
CA VAL A 93 -4.20 0.82 15.19
C VAL A 93 -3.93 -0.68 15.16
N ASN A 94 -2.78 -1.09 15.72
CA ASN A 94 -2.38 -2.49 15.80
C ASN A 94 -3.43 -3.32 16.57
N THR A 95 -3.87 -2.84 17.74
CA THR A 95 -4.88 -3.52 18.56
C THR A 95 -6.18 -3.70 17.79
N VAL A 96 -6.72 -2.61 17.22
CA VAL A 96 -7.97 -2.65 16.45
C VAL A 96 -7.87 -3.62 15.26
N CYS A 97 -6.77 -3.56 14.50
CA CYS A 97 -6.59 -4.45 13.35
C CYS A 97 -6.50 -5.93 13.76
N HIS A 98 -5.81 -6.24 14.85
CA HIS A 98 -5.71 -7.60 15.37
C HIS A 98 -7.04 -8.13 15.88
N GLU A 99 -7.78 -7.35 16.67
CA GLU A 99 -9.11 -7.72 17.19
C GLU A 99 -10.10 -7.98 16.07
N MET A 100 -10.04 -7.21 14.98
CA MET A 100 -10.91 -7.35 13.80
C MET A 100 -10.35 -8.30 12.73
N ASN A 101 -9.19 -8.94 12.98
CA ASN A 101 -8.49 -9.83 12.05
C ASN A 101 -8.21 -9.21 10.67
N ILE A 102 -7.81 -7.94 10.68
CA ILE A 102 -7.47 -7.15 9.49
C ILE A 102 -5.94 -7.01 9.38
N LEU A 103 -5.41 -7.13 8.17
CA LEU A 103 -3.98 -6.93 7.90
C LEU A 103 -3.60 -5.49 8.18
N TYR A 104 -2.60 -5.29 9.05
CA TYR A 104 -1.99 -4.00 9.33
C TYR A 104 -0.58 -3.93 8.74
N LEU A 105 -0.27 -2.84 8.03
CA LEU A 105 1.05 -2.49 7.49
C LEU A 105 1.54 -1.21 8.19
N PRO A 106 2.18 -1.34 9.36
CA PRO A 106 2.75 -0.19 10.04
C PRO A 106 3.91 0.42 9.25
N GLY A 107 3.99 1.75 9.23
CA GLY A 107 5.14 2.47 8.70
C GLY A 107 6.35 2.25 9.60
N CYS A 108 7.51 1.97 9.00
CA CYS A 108 8.78 1.79 9.67
C CYS A 108 9.88 2.46 8.82
N MET A 109 10.81 3.13 9.48
CA MET A 109 11.95 3.76 8.86
C MET A 109 13.27 3.16 9.37
N THR A 110 13.29 2.63 10.58
CA THR A 110 14.47 2.05 11.24
C THR A 110 14.32 0.57 11.52
N VAL A 111 15.45 -0.12 11.68
CA VAL A 111 15.46 -1.56 12.06
C VAL A 111 14.73 -1.79 13.40
N THR A 112 14.89 -0.87 14.36
CA THR A 112 14.19 -0.96 15.66
C THR A 112 12.69 -0.91 15.50
N GLU A 113 12.16 -0.03 14.64
CA GLU A 113 10.72 0.05 14.35
C GLU A 113 10.22 -1.22 13.65
N VAL A 114 11.00 -1.77 12.72
CA VAL A 114 10.69 -3.05 12.07
C VAL A 114 10.59 -4.17 13.09
N MET A 115 11.58 -4.30 13.99
CA MET A 115 11.57 -5.32 15.05
C MET A 115 10.36 -5.15 15.97
N ASN A 116 10.07 -3.92 16.42
CA ASN A 116 8.90 -3.64 17.24
C ASN A 116 7.58 -4.03 16.53
N ALA A 117 7.45 -3.72 15.26
CA ALA A 117 6.26 -4.09 14.49
C ALA A 117 6.10 -5.62 14.38
N LEU A 118 7.20 -6.35 14.18
CA LEU A 118 7.18 -7.82 14.12
C LEU A 118 6.83 -8.44 15.48
N ASP A 119 7.41 -7.93 16.57
CA ASP A 119 7.13 -8.40 17.94
C ASP A 119 5.65 -8.19 18.32
N LYS A 120 5.00 -7.20 17.73
CA LYS A 120 3.57 -6.94 17.86
C LYS A 120 2.69 -7.78 16.90
N GLY A 121 3.27 -8.77 16.22
CA GLY A 121 2.55 -9.74 15.39
C GLY A 121 2.35 -9.34 13.92
N ASN A 122 2.85 -8.19 13.50
CA ASN A 122 2.75 -7.79 12.09
C ASN A 122 3.75 -8.60 11.25
N LYS A 123 3.33 -9.00 10.06
CA LYS A 123 4.15 -9.82 9.15
C LYS A 123 4.74 -8.99 8.00
N MET A 124 4.10 -7.88 7.67
CA MET A 124 4.53 -6.94 6.64
C MET A 124 4.60 -5.54 7.22
N VAL A 125 5.63 -4.80 6.84
CA VAL A 125 5.80 -3.40 7.19
C VAL A 125 5.85 -2.53 5.94
N LYS A 126 5.36 -1.30 6.05
CA LYS A 126 5.57 -0.26 5.05
C LYS A 126 6.91 0.42 5.35
N LEU A 127 7.87 0.35 4.43
CA LEU A 127 9.08 1.18 4.51
C LEU A 127 8.73 2.58 4.01
N PHE A 128 8.76 3.57 4.90
CA PHE A 128 8.33 4.93 4.60
C PHE A 128 9.12 6.00 5.38
N PRO A 129 9.59 7.08 4.71
CA PRO A 129 9.61 7.31 3.26
C PRO A 129 10.69 6.48 2.56
N GLY A 130 10.31 5.73 1.52
CA GLY A 130 11.21 4.81 0.81
C GLY A 130 12.39 5.51 0.12
N GLU A 131 12.17 6.70 -0.44
CA GLU A 131 13.19 7.48 -1.14
C GLU A 131 14.38 7.90 -0.28
N VAL A 132 14.21 7.97 1.05
CA VAL A 132 15.29 8.41 1.95
C VAL A 132 16.47 7.45 1.95
N PHE A 133 16.20 6.14 1.92
CA PHE A 133 17.23 5.10 1.99
C PHE A 133 17.44 4.35 0.68
N GLY A 134 16.42 4.29 -0.14
CA GLY A 134 16.44 3.56 -1.41
C GLY A 134 16.46 2.03 -1.26
N PRO A 135 16.53 1.30 -2.40
CA PRO A 135 16.40 -0.16 -2.42
C PRO A 135 17.44 -0.92 -1.62
N LYS A 136 18.68 -0.42 -1.55
CA LYS A 136 19.78 -1.09 -0.81
C LYS A 136 19.50 -1.27 0.67
N TYR A 137 18.69 -0.37 1.26
CA TYR A 137 18.28 -0.46 2.66
C TYR A 137 17.46 -1.73 2.94
N VAL A 138 16.58 -2.12 2.02
CA VAL A 138 15.78 -3.35 2.13
C VAL A 138 16.68 -4.57 2.30
N LYS A 139 17.73 -4.68 1.48
CA LYS A 139 18.70 -5.79 1.60
C LYS A 139 19.40 -5.79 2.95
N ALA A 140 19.77 -4.61 3.45
CA ALA A 140 20.44 -4.49 4.76
C ALA A 140 19.51 -4.90 5.91
N VAL A 141 18.23 -4.52 5.88
CA VAL A 141 17.23 -4.95 6.88
C VAL A 141 16.96 -6.45 6.82
N LYS A 142 16.80 -7.00 5.61
CA LYS A 142 16.49 -8.42 5.43
C LYS A 142 17.65 -9.35 5.76
N ALA A 143 18.89 -8.87 5.80
CA ALA A 143 20.03 -9.70 6.17
C ALA A 143 19.90 -10.29 7.59
N PRO A 144 19.64 -9.50 8.65
CA PRO A 144 19.36 -10.02 10.00
C PRO A 144 17.91 -10.48 10.21
N ILE A 145 16.95 -10.02 9.38
CA ILE A 145 15.51 -10.30 9.53
C ILE A 145 14.95 -10.82 8.20
N PRO A 146 15.35 -12.04 7.76
CA PRO A 146 15.04 -12.53 6.41
C PRO A 146 13.54 -12.76 6.16
N HIS A 147 12.76 -12.98 7.21
CA HIS A 147 11.33 -13.28 7.16
C HIS A 147 10.42 -12.05 7.09
N VAL A 148 10.96 -10.83 7.25
CA VAL A 148 10.14 -9.62 7.17
C VAL A 148 9.67 -9.39 5.74
N GLU A 149 8.39 -9.15 5.57
CA GLU A 149 7.82 -8.69 4.31
C GLU A 149 7.84 -7.16 4.29
N ILE A 150 8.33 -6.57 3.20
CA ILE A 150 8.51 -5.11 3.11
C ILE A 150 7.80 -4.58 1.88
N MET A 151 7.01 -3.51 2.09
CA MET A 151 6.37 -2.70 1.06
C MET A 151 6.95 -1.28 1.10
N PRO A 152 7.95 -0.94 0.29
CA PRO A 152 8.42 0.44 0.20
C PRO A 152 7.33 1.33 -0.42
N THR A 153 7.20 2.54 0.11
CA THR A 153 6.31 3.58 -0.40
C THR A 153 7.03 4.93 -0.34
N GLY A 154 6.94 5.69 -1.42
CA GLY A 154 7.74 6.90 -1.65
C GLY A 154 8.98 6.61 -2.47
N GLY A 155 9.16 7.36 -3.57
CA GLY A 155 10.30 7.21 -4.49
C GLY A 155 10.28 5.96 -5.37
N VAL A 156 9.25 5.14 -5.32
CA VAL A 156 9.07 4.00 -6.23
C VAL A 156 8.44 4.48 -7.53
N SER A 157 9.05 4.12 -8.66
CA SER A 157 8.58 4.42 -10.01
C SER A 157 8.75 3.23 -10.94
N ILE A 158 8.19 3.34 -12.14
CA ILE A 158 8.39 2.33 -13.19
C ILE A 158 9.87 2.15 -13.56
N ASP A 159 10.68 3.20 -13.44
CA ASP A 159 12.09 3.18 -13.81
C ASP A 159 12.97 2.41 -12.82
N ASN A 160 12.59 2.39 -11.53
CA ASN A 160 13.41 1.80 -10.46
C ASN A 160 12.80 0.56 -9.78
N ILE A 161 11.61 0.13 -10.18
CA ILE A 161 10.90 -1.00 -9.54
C ILE A 161 11.72 -2.29 -9.56
N ASP A 162 12.52 -2.53 -10.61
CA ASP A 162 13.39 -3.70 -10.74
C ASP A 162 14.41 -3.76 -9.58
N GLU A 163 14.98 -2.59 -9.21
CA GLU A 163 15.94 -2.51 -8.13
C GLU A 163 15.30 -2.86 -6.79
N TRP A 164 14.08 -2.40 -6.55
CA TRP A 164 13.34 -2.72 -5.33
C TRP A 164 13.09 -4.23 -5.21
N PHE A 165 12.55 -4.86 -6.25
CA PHE A 165 12.30 -6.30 -6.24
C PHE A 165 13.58 -7.12 -6.14
N LYS A 166 14.67 -6.71 -6.80
CA LYS A 166 16.00 -7.33 -6.66
C LYS A 166 16.52 -7.32 -5.23
N MET A 167 16.15 -6.33 -4.42
CA MET A 167 16.51 -6.25 -3.00
C MET A 167 15.57 -7.07 -2.09
N GLY A 168 14.55 -7.72 -2.63
CA GLY A 168 13.69 -8.66 -1.92
C GLY A 168 12.45 -8.03 -1.29
N VAL A 169 11.91 -6.95 -1.85
CA VAL A 169 10.60 -6.44 -1.43
C VAL A 169 9.48 -7.40 -1.84
N SER A 170 8.40 -7.38 -1.08
CA SER A 170 7.25 -8.26 -1.31
C SER A 170 6.25 -7.67 -2.30
N CYS A 171 6.09 -6.37 -2.23
CA CYS A 171 5.30 -5.53 -3.11
C CYS A 171 5.78 -4.09 -2.97
N VAL A 172 5.22 -3.17 -3.76
CA VAL A 172 5.53 -1.74 -3.71
C VAL A 172 4.26 -0.90 -3.60
N GLY A 173 4.33 0.22 -2.87
CA GLY A 173 3.29 1.24 -2.84
C GLY A 173 3.66 2.38 -3.80
N VAL A 174 2.80 2.67 -4.76
CA VAL A 174 2.99 3.73 -5.74
C VAL A 174 1.89 4.78 -5.66
N GLY A 175 2.25 6.03 -5.50
CA GLY A 175 1.32 7.16 -5.40
C GLY A 175 1.59 8.17 -6.51
N SER A 176 2.32 9.24 -6.20
CA SER A 176 2.59 10.35 -7.13
C SER A 176 3.25 9.93 -8.45
N SER A 177 4.10 8.90 -8.42
CA SER A 177 4.75 8.37 -9.63
C SER A 177 3.77 7.70 -10.60
N LEU A 178 2.61 7.22 -10.10
CA LEU A 178 1.56 6.62 -10.90
C LEU A 178 0.48 7.68 -11.25
N LEU A 179 -0.05 8.37 -10.23
CA LEU A 179 -1.17 9.30 -10.40
C LEU A 179 -0.77 10.61 -11.07
N GLY A 180 0.51 10.94 -11.08
CA GLY A 180 1.08 12.11 -11.77
C GLY A 180 1.40 11.88 -13.25
N ALA A 181 1.01 10.75 -13.84
CA ALA A 181 1.29 10.43 -15.24
C ALA A 181 0.62 11.38 -16.24
N GLY A 182 -0.47 12.06 -15.83
CA GLY A 182 -1.19 13.01 -16.67
C GLY A 182 -2.70 12.72 -16.72
N SER A 183 -3.22 12.30 -17.85
CA SER A 183 -4.63 11.92 -18.00
C SER A 183 -4.96 10.58 -17.34
N LEU A 184 -6.25 10.28 -17.16
CA LEU A 184 -6.69 8.96 -16.66
C LEU A 184 -6.24 7.82 -17.59
N GLU A 185 -6.15 8.06 -18.88
CA GLU A 185 -5.62 7.10 -19.86
C GLU A 185 -4.11 6.84 -19.65
N ASP A 186 -3.33 7.90 -19.36
CA ASP A 186 -1.91 7.74 -19.05
C ASP A 186 -1.70 6.96 -17.76
N ILE A 187 -2.54 7.18 -16.73
CA ILE A 187 -2.52 6.42 -15.48
C ILE A 187 -2.85 4.95 -15.74
N GLU A 188 -3.88 4.65 -16.54
CA GLU A 188 -4.25 3.28 -16.92
C GLU A 188 -3.09 2.59 -17.66
N ASN A 189 -2.48 3.27 -18.62
CA ASN A 189 -1.35 2.72 -19.38
C ASN A 189 -0.15 2.44 -18.48
N LEU A 190 0.20 3.38 -17.60
CA LEU A 190 1.29 3.20 -16.64
C LEU A 190 1.00 2.08 -15.63
N ALA A 191 -0.25 1.93 -15.19
CA ALA A 191 -0.66 0.80 -14.35
C ALA A 191 -0.44 -0.55 -15.06
N LYS A 192 -0.77 -0.65 -16.35
CA LYS A 192 -0.46 -1.83 -17.18
C LYS A 192 1.04 -2.11 -17.26
N GLU A 193 1.85 -1.05 -17.42
CA GLU A 193 3.31 -1.17 -17.44
C GLU A 193 3.86 -1.71 -16.12
N PHE A 194 3.39 -1.19 -14.97
CA PHE A 194 3.75 -1.72 -13.66
C PHE A 194 3.43 -3.22 -13.54
N LYS A 195 2.23 -3.64 -13.89
CA LYS A 195 1.81 -5.06 -13.83
C LYS A 195 2.65 -5.94 -14.73
N ASN A 196 2.88 -5.53 -15.98
CA ASN A 196 3.70 -6.26 -16.94
C ASN A 196 5.16 -6.39 -16.45
N LYS A 197 5.71 -5.32 -15.90
CA LYS A 197 7.08 -5.30 -15.41
C LYS A 197 7.24 -6.22 -14.20
N ILE A 198 6.31 -6.18 -13.25
CA ILE A 198 6.29 -7.08 -12.08
C ILE A 198 6.16 -8.55 -12.52
N ALA A 199 5.29 -8.85 -13.48
CA ALA A 199 5.16 -10.21 -14.00
C ALA A 199 6.49 -10.73 -14.59
N LYS A 200 7.20 -9.89 -15.36
CA LYS A 200 8.53 -10.25 -15.91
C LYS A 200 9.61 -10.43 -14.83
N ILE A 201 9.57 -9.63 -13.74
CA ILE A 201 10.54 -9.75 -12.64
C ILE A 201 10.34 -11.05 -11.87
N ARG A 202 9.10 -11.52 -11.78
CA ARG A 202 8.75 -12.72 -10.99
C ARG A 202 8.86 -14.04 -11.75
N GLY A 203 9.00 -13.98 -13.09
CA GLY A 203 9.18 -15.14 -13.99
C GLY A 203 7.91 -15.81 -14.34
#